data_bf4f94d894d4137ac7d11dbde391bfa7
#
_entry.id   bf4f94d894d4137ac7d11dbde391bfa7
#
_cell.length_a   1.000
_cell.length_b   1.000
_cell.length_c   1.000
_cell.angle_alpha   90.00
_cell.angle_beta   90.00
_cell.angle_gamma   90.00
#
_symmetry.space_group_name_H-M   'P 1'
#
loop_
_entity.id
_entity.type
_entity.pdbx_description
1 polymer ?
#
loop_
_entity_poly.entity_id
_entity_poly.type
_entity_poly.pdbx_seq_one_letter_code
_entity_poly.pdbx_strand_id
1 'polypeptide(L)'
;TAGDANIKINTAIGSITLPGNMLPEELTGAKTVSMSIALADKSKLSQELQQRIGDRPVIELNLKVDGKSYSWSNDDVPVTVAIPYTPTEEELRSPEHITVWYIDSKGNIIEVPSGRYDPETSSVIFSITHFSQFAVVYVTKAFDDLDTVPWDRKAIEVLASKGIIRGKTETEYAPQTDISRAEFLYSLVRALGVTAS
;
A
#
# COMPACT_ATOMS: atom_id res chain seq x y z
N THR A 1 -3.09 26.39 -18.15
CA THR A 1 -3.84 25.27 -17.56
C THR A 1 -3.23 24.00 -18.08
N ALA A 2 -2.25 23.40 -17.37
CA ALA A 2 -1.81 22.05 -17.59
C ALA A 2 -2.97 21.15 -17.14
N GLY A 3 -3.81 20.79 -18.11
CA GLY A 3 -5.00 20.00 -17.85
C GLY A 3 -4.62 18.57 -17.42
N ASP A 4 -5.54 17.91 -16.89
CA ASP A 4 -5.83 16.52 -16.50
C ASP A 4 -4.94 15.36 -17.05
N ALA A 5 -3.77 15.63 -17.63
CA ALA A 5 -2.89 14.61 -18.19
C ALA A 5 -2.03 13.97 -17.08
N ASN A 6 -2.23 12.68 -16.88
CA ASN A 6 -1.35 11.90 -16.01
C ASN A 6 0.03 11.77 -16.63
N ILE A 7 1.07 11.93 -15.82
CA ILE A 7 2.47 11.72 -16.19
C ILE A 7 2.91 10.37 -15.62
N LYS A 8 3.30 9.43 -16.52
CA LYS A 8 3.90 8.17 -16.10
C LYS A 8 5.42 8.24 -16.20
N ILE A 9 6.09 8.02 -15.08
CA ILE A 9 7.55 7.94 -15.00
C ILE A 9 7.91 6.46 -14.81
N ASN A 10 8.72 5.93 -15.73
CA ASN A 10 9.22 4.57 -15.64
C ASN A 10 10.71 4.59 -15.25
N THR A 11 11.08 3.72 -14.32
CA THR A 11 12.45 3.51 -13.88
C THR A 11 12.76 2.01 -13.83
N ALA A 12 14.01 1.65 -13.59
CA ALA A 12 14.40 0.24 -13.43
C ALA A 12 13.80 -0.41 -12.15
N ILE A 13 13.37 0.41 -11.17
CA ILE A 13 12.84 -0.05 -9.88
C ILE A 13 11.32 -0.18 -9.92
N GLY A 14 10.66 0.63 -10.76
CA GLY A 14 9.22 0.65 -10.87
C GLY A 14 8.72 1.85 -11.65
N SER A 15 7.41 1.99 -11.72
CA SER A 15 6.77 3.14 -12.35
C SER A 15 5.87 3.89 -11.39
N ILE A 16 5.74 5.19 -11.62
CA ILE A 16 4.88 6.07 -10.86
C ILE A 16 4.01 6.83 -11.84
N THR A 17 2.71 6.82 -11.61
CA THR A 17 1.74 7.61 -12.37
C THR A 17 1.26 8.78 -11.52
N LEU A 18 1.57 9.97 -11.97
CA LEU A 18 1.30 11.23 -11.30
C LEU A 18 0.11 11.91 -11.97
N PRO A 19 -0.96 12.20 -11.25
CA PRO A 19 -2.00 13.11 -11.74
C PRO A 19 -1.43 14.50 -12.00
N GLY A 20 -1.92 15.19 -13.05
CA GLY A 20 -1.40 16.52 -13.44
C GLY A 20 -1.58 17.60 -12.35
N ASN A 21 -2.50 17.39 -11.42
CA ASN A 21 -2.81 18.26 -10.29
C ASN A 21 -2.23 17.78 -8.95
N MET A 22 -1.26 16.86 -8.96
CA MET A 22 -0.70 16.30 -7.71
C MET A 22 0.09 17.35 -6.89
N LEU A 23 0.72 18.31 -7.56
CA LEU A 23 1.50 19.34 -6.88
C LEU A 23 0.58 20.46 -6.41
N PRO A 24 0.73 20.90 -5.15
CA PRO A 24 -0.03 22.02 -4.64
C PRO A 24 0.33 23.32 -5.37
N GLU A 25 -0.62 24.25 -5.44
CA GLU A 25 -0.46 25.54 -6.16
C GLU A 25 0.77 26.35 -5.67
N GLU A 26 1.12 26.20 -4.40
CA GLU A 26 2.28 26.88 -3.77
C GLU A 26 3.61 26.49 -4.45
N LEU A 27 3.68 25.35 -5.13
CA LEU A 27 4.87 24.90 -5.86
C LEU A 27 4.92 25.35 -7.33
N THR A 28 3.93 26.09 -7.80
CA THR A 28 3.91 26.60 -9.19
C THR A 28 5.05 27.58 -9.49
N GLY A 29 5.64 28.19 -8.48
CA GLY A 29 6.83 29.05 -8.57
C GLY A 29 8.17 28.34 -8.48
N ALA A 30 8.20 27.03 -8.24
CA ALA A 30 9.42 26.26 -8.11
C ALA A 30 10.17 26.18 -9.44
N LYS A 31 11.49 26.35 -9.41
CA LYS A 31 12.35 26.23 -10.61
C LYS A 31 12.54 24.77 -11.01
N THR A 32 12.63 23.89 -10.02
CA THR A 32 12.83 22.45 -10.25
C THR A 32 12.02 21.64 -9.25
N VAL A 33 11.30 20.65 -9.76
CA VAL A 33 10.67 19.59 -8.96
C VAL A 33 11.27 18.28 -9.41
N SER A 34 11.89 17.54 -8.50
CA SER A 34 12.47 16.23 -8.79
C SER A 34 11.90 15.18 -7.86
N MET A 35 11.51 14.05 -8.44
CA MET A 35 11.04 12.89 -7.71
C MET A 35 12.00 11.73 -7.92
N SER A 36 12.20 10.94 -6.88
CA SER A 36 13.01 9.72 -6.95
C SER A 36 12.27 8.53 -6.37
N ILE A 37 12.47 7.38 -7.02
CA ILE A 37 12.17 6.06 -6.49
C ILE A 37 13.49 5.32 -6.32
N ALA A 38 13.73 4.79 -5.14
CA ALA A 38 14.96 4.05 -4.82
C ALA A 38 14.63 2.79 -4.03
N LEU A 39 15.48 1.77 -4.10
CA LEU A 39 15.43 0.67 -3.15
C LEU A 39 15.88 1.18 -1.79
N ALA A 40 15.07 0.93 -0.77
CA ALA A 40 15.41 1.29 0.59
C ALA A 40 16.42 0.29 1.19
N ASP A 41 17.28 0.79 2.05
CA ASP A 41 18.22 -0.03 2.82
C ASP A 41 17.48 -0.75 3.96
N LYS A 42 17.16 -2.03 3.75
CA LYS A 42 16.46 -2.86 4.73
C LYS A 42 17.22 -3.05 6.05
N SER A 43 18.55 -2.86 6.05
CA SER A 43 19.34 -2.99 7.28
C SER A 43 18.98 -1.95 8.35
N LYS A 44 18.33 -0.86 7.96
CA LYS A 44 17.82 0.19 8.86
C LYS A 44 16.50 -0.15 9.52
N LEU A 45 15.81 -1.19 9.05
CA LEU A 45 14.57 -1.67 9.64
C LEU A 45 14.86 -2.57 10.86
N SER A 46 13.88 -2.69 11.75
CA SER A 46 13.98 -3.66 12.86
C SER A 46 14.15 -5.09 12.35
N GLN A 47 14.80 -5.95 13.13
CA GLN A 47 14.97 -7.36 12.76
C GLN A 47 13.64 -8.06 12.48
N GLU A 48 12.61 -7.74 13.25
CA GLU A 48 11.27 -8.28 13.05
C GLU A 48 10.73 -7.89 11.66
N LEU A 49 10.84 -6.61 11.27
CA LEU A 49 10.42 -6.16 9.94
C LEU A 49 11.21 -6.82 8.83
N GLN A 50 12.54 -6.92 8.99
CA GLN A 50 13.39 -7.59 8.01
C GLN A 50 12.96 -9.05 7.79
N GLN A 51 12.63 -9.79 8.86
CA GLN A 51 12.16 -11.18 8.77
C GLN A 51 10.78 -11.26 8.08
N ARG A 52 9.85 -10.39 8.42
CA ARG A 52 8.51 -10.37 7.84
C ARG A 52 8.49 -9.97 6.36
N ILE A 53 9.34 -9.04 5.97
CA ILE A 53 9.49 -8.60 4.58
C ILE A 53 10.29 -9.64 3.78
N GLY A 54 11.33 -10.22 4.36
CA GLY A 54 12.23 -11.16 3.68
C GLY A 54 12.94 -10.51 2.50
N ASP A 55 13.02 -11.23 1.38
CA ASP A 55 13.69 -10.76 0.16
C ASP A 55 12.87 -9.78 -0.67
N ARG A 56 11.60 -9.56 -0.31
CA ARG A 56 10.68 -8.69 -1.06
C ARG A 56 11.19 -7.24 -1.09
N PRO A 57 10.90 -6.50 -2.17
CA PRO A 57 11.41 -5.14 -2.33
C PRO A 57 10.81 -4.17 -1.30
N VAL A 58 11.66 -3.28 -0.82
CA VAL A 58 11.27 -2.07 -0.08
C VAL A 58 11.72 -0.88 -0.92
N ILE A 59 10.81 0.01 -1.23
CA ILE A 59 11.10 1.22 -1.98
C ILE A 59 10.96 2.45 -1.09
N GLU A 60 11.68 3.49 -1.45
CA GLU A 60 11.58 4.82 -0.87
C GLU A 60 11.25 5.82 -1.97
N LEU A 61 10.21 6.61 -1.72
CA LEU A 61 9.76 7.68 -2.59
C LEU A 61 10.09 9.02 -1.97
N ASN A 62 10.77 9.87 -2.73
CA ASN A 62 11.15 11.20 -2.27
C ASN A 62 10.81 12.26 -3.31
N LEU A 63 10.38 13.42 -2.83
CA LEU A 63 10.19 14.63 -3.61
C LEU A 63 11.17 15.71 -3.14
N LYS A 64 11.78 16.39 -4.10
CA LYS A 64 12.62 17.58 -3.83
C LYS A 64 12.10 18.74 -4.66
N VAL A 65 12.05 19.91 -4.02
CA VAL A 65 11.68 21.17 -4.62
C VAL A 65 12.87 22.11 -4.48
N ASP A 66 13.40 22.61 -5.59
CA ASP A 66 14.60 23.45 -5.64
C ASP A 66 15.78 22.85 -4.85
N GLY A 67 15.95 21.53 -4.99
CA GLY A 67 17.01 20.76 -4.34
C GLY A 67 16.78 20.41 -2.86
N LYS A 68 15.72 20.90 -2.23
CA LYS A 68 15.36 20.60 -0.83
C LYS A 68 14.32 19.51 -0.75
N SER A 69 14.43 18.62 0.24
CA SER A 69 13.40 17.59 0.50
C SER A 69 12.07 18.26 0.82
N TYR A 70 11.02 17.75 0.21
CA TYR A 70 9.65 18.19 0.41
C TYR A 70 8.77 17.00 0.81
N SER A 71 8.09 17.12 1.95
CA SER A 71 7.13 16.11 2.42
C SER A 71 5.81 16.30 1.68
N TRP A 72 5.61 15.51 0.63
CA TRP A 72 4.37 15.56 -0.13
C TRP A 72 3.30 14.69 0.52
N SER A 73 2.11 15.27 0.69
CA SER A 73 0.89 14.57 1.07
C SER A 73 -0.30 15.27 0.42
N ASN A 74 -1.19 14.49 -0.21
CA ASN A 74 -2.41 15.00 -0.82
C ASN A 74 -3.45 13.87 -0.89
N ASP A 75 -4.42 13.88 0.01
CA ASP A 75 -5.43 12.84 0.13
C ASP A 75 -6.45 12.86 -1.00
N ASP A 76 -6.63 14.00 -1.67
CA ASP A 76 -7.57 14.16 -2.78
C ASP A 76 -7.00 13.67 -4.13
N VAL A 77 -5.67 13.53 -4.22
CA VAL A 77 -4.99 13.24 -5.49
C VAL A 77 -4.01 12.07 -5.32
N PRO A 78 -4.52 10.82 -5.26
CA PRO A 78 -3.65 9.66 -5.07
C PRO A 78 -2.72 9.43 -6.26
N VAL A 79 -1.50 9.04 -5.96
CA VAL A 79 -0.46 8.65 -6.90
C VAL A 79 -0.43 7.13 -7.01
N THR A 80 -0.40 6.60 -8.23
CA THR A 80 -0.29 5.16 -8.44
C THR A 80 1.16 4.74 -8.64
N VAL A 81 1.58 3.73 -7.89
CA VAL A 81 2.92 3.13 -7.96
C VAL A 81 2.79 1.68 -8.42
N ALA A 82 3.68 1.25 -9.30
CA ALA A 82 3.80 -0.15 -9.69
C ALA A 82 5.27 -0.60 -9.55
N ILE A 83 5.48 -1.67 -8.79
CA ILE A 83 6.80 -2.26 -8.53
C ILE A 83 6.87 -3.61 -9.25
N PRO A 84 7.82 -3.85 -10.18
CA PRO A 84 8.04 -5.16 -10.75
C PRO A 84 8.27 -6.19 -9.64
N TYR A 85 7.55 -7.30 -9.70
CA TYR A 85 7.62 -8.33 -8.70
C TYR A 85 7.40 -9.71 -9.30
N THR A 86 8.28 -10.64 -8.95
CA THR A 86 8.14 -12.04 -9.32
C THR A 86 7.77 -12.82 -8.06
N PRO A 87 6.50 -13.24 -7.93
CA PRO A 87 6.06 -14.03 -6.79
C PRO A 87 6.75 -15.41 -6.75
N THR A 88 6.91 -15.94 -5.55
CA THR A 88 7.30 -17.34 -5.34
C THR A 88 6.17 -18.30 -5.74
N GLU A 89 6.48 -19.59 -5.87
CA GLU A 89 5.44 -20.61 -6.14
C GLU A 89 4.36 -20.66 -5.05
N GLU A 90 4.74 -20.41 -3.79
CA GLU A 90 3.80 -20.33 -2.67
C GLU A 90 2.87 -19.13 -2.82
N GLU A 91 3.42 -17.97 -3.13
CA GLU A 91 2.64 -16.73 -3.32
C GLU A 91 1.70 -16.82 -4.52
N LEU A 92 2.11 -17.55 -5.59
CA LEU A 92 1.25 -17.77 -6.77
C LEU A 92 0.03 -18.66 -6.49
N ARG A 93 0.02 -19.42 -5.40
CA ARG A 93 -1.18 -20.18 -4.99
C ARG A 93 -2.30 -19.28 -4.44
N SER A 94 -1.92 -18.10 -3.89
CA SER A 94 -2.87 -17.13 -3.35
C SER A 94 -2.32 -15.71 -3.53
N PRO A 95 -2.18 -15.26 -4.81
CA PRO A 95 -1.52 -13.97 -5.11
C PRO A 95 -2.29 -12.75 -4.58
N GLU A 96 -3.55 -12.89 -4.22
CA GLU A 96 -4.37 -11.88 -3.57
C GLU A 96 -3.88 -11.49 -2.17
N HIS A 97 -3.04 -12.30 -1.54
CA HIS A 97 -2.38 -11.99 -0.27
C HIS A 97 -1.08 -11.17 -0.43
N ILE A 98 -0.63 -10.97 -1.68
CA ILE A 98 0.45 -10.03 -1.96
C ILE A 98 -0.14 -8.62 -1.81
N THR A 99 0.45 -7.84 -0.91
CA THR A 99 -0.01 -6.50 -0.57
C THR A 99 1.17 -5.58 -0.27
N VAL A 100 0.91 -4.40 0.26
CA VAL A 100 1.92 -3.39 0.54
C VAL A 100 1.76 -2.87 1.97
N TRP A 101 2.88 -2.69 2.64
CA TRP A 101 2.94 -1.94 3.88
C TRP A 101 3.62 -0.59 3.66
N TYR A 102 3.06 0.44 4.25
CA TYR A 102 3.74 1.69 4.54
C TYR A 102 4.50 1.56 5.86
N ILE A 103 5.75 1.99 5.87
CA ILE A 103 6.61 2.00 7.07
C ILE A 103 6.86 3.46 7.43
N ASP A 104 6.36 3.89 8.59
CA ASP A 104 6.54 5.27 9.06
C ASP A 104 7.96 5.50 9.57
N SER A 105 8.28 6.76 9.90
CA SER A 105 9.60 7.16 10.42
C SER A 105 9.96 6.55 11.78
N LYS A 106 8.97 5.96 12.49
CA LYS A 106 9.17 5.26 13.77
C LYS A 106 9.30 3.74 13.58
N GLY A 107 9.14 3.24 12.34
CA GLY A 107 9.14 1.82 12.02
C GLY A 107 7.80 1.13 12.24
N ASN A 108 6.70 1.87 12.43
CA ASN A 108 5.38 1.27 12.52
C ASN A 108 4.89 0.86 11.13
N ILE A 109 4.14 -0.24 11.09
CA ILE A 109 3.52 -0.77 9.88
C ILE A 109 2.09 -0.23 9.77
N ILE A 110 1.75 0.22 8.56
CA ILE A 110 0.40 0.59 8.19
C ILE A 110 0.08 -0.12 6.88
N GLU A 111 -0.98 -0.91 6.85
CA GLU A 111 -1.41 -1.61 5.65
C GLU A 111 -1.89 -0.61 4.59
N VAL A 112 -1.50 -0.85 3.33
CA VAL A 112 -1.98 -0.12 2.16
C VAL A 112 -3.06 -0.96 1.47
N PRO A 113 -4.36 -0.69 1.71
CA PRO A 113 -5.45 -1.56 1.26
C PRO A 113 -5.53 -1.76 -0.25
N SER A 114 -5.08 -0.76 -1.02
CA SER A 114 -5.04 -0.79 -2.49
C SER A 114 -3.95 -1.70 -3.06
N GLY A 115 -3.02 -2.17 -2.21
CA GLY A 115 -1.91 -3.03 -2.63
C GLY A 115 -2.40 -4.35 -3.22
N ARG A 116 -1.99 -4.66 -4.46
CA ARG A 116 -2.34 -5.91 -5.13
C ARG A 116 -1.28 -6.31 -6.15
N TYR A 117 -1.13 -7.62 -6.35
CA TYR A 117 -0.36 -8.14 -7.47
C TYR A 117 -1.21 -8.14 -8.75
N ASP A 118 -0.60 -7.69 -9.83
CA ASP A 118 -1.18 -7.73 -11.17
C ASP A 118 -0.36 -8.70 -12.03
N PRO A 119 -0.90 -9.86 -12.39
CA PRO A 119 -0.20 -10.85 -13.19
C PRO A 119 0.04 -10.40 -14.64
N GLU A 120 -0.79 -9.50 -15.19
CA GLU A 120 -0.63 -9.02 -16.56
C GLU A 120 0.63 -8.19 -16.72
N THR A 121 0.94 -7.37 -15.74
CA THR A 121 2.12 -6.50 -15.72
C THR A 121 3.28 -7.07 -14.90
N SER A 122 3.08 -8.22 -14.22
CA SER A 122 4.03 -8.80 -13.26
C SER A 122 4.52 -7.75 -12.27
N SER A 123 3.59 -7.01 -11.69
CA SER A 123 3.89 -5.90 -10.79
C SER A 123 2.95 -5.87 -9.59
N VAL A 124 3.44 -5.35 -8.48
CA VAL A 124 2.59 -4.97 -7.34
C VAL A 124 2.19 -3.52 -7.53
N ILE A 125 0.88 -3.27 -7.63
CA ILE A 125 0.28 -1.96 -7.88
C ILE A 125 -0.42 -1.49 -6.61
N PHE A 126 -0.23 -0.22 -6.27
CA PHE A 126 -0.90 0.42 -5.14
C PHE A 126 -1.02 1.93 -5.33
N SER A 127 -1.95 2.54 -4.60
CA SER A 127 -2.18 3.98 -4.58
C SER A 127 -1.75 4.56 -3.25
N ILE A 128 -1.13 5.72 -3.28
CA ILE A 128 -0.60 6.44 -2.11
C ILE A 128 -1.00 7.91 -2.17
N THR A 129 -1.11 8.52 -1.00
CA THR A 129 -1.42 9.95 -0.82
C THR A 129 -0.27 10.72 -0.18
N HIS A 130 0.86 10.04 0.10
CA HIS A 130 2.08 10.65 0.63
C HIS A 130 3.32 9.85 0.18
N PHE A 131 4.49 10.47 0.15
CA PHE A 131 5.75 9.79 -0.15
C PHE A 131 6.46 9.34 1.12
N SER A 132 6.93 8.11 1.11
CA SER A 132 7.60 7.45 2.23
C SER A 132 8.25 6.12 1.81
N GLN A 133 8.42 5.20 2.75
CA GLN A 133 8.90 3.84 2.50
C GLN A 133 7.72 2.87 2.39
N PHE A 134 7.76 2.03 1.36
CA PHE A 134 6.74 1.03 1.07
C PHE A 134 7.38 -0.33 0.82
N ALA A 135 6.88 -1.36 1.49
CA ALA A 135 7.36 -2.73 1.36
C ALA A 135 6.31 -3.60 0.67
N VAL A 136 6.72 -4.37 -0.34
CA VAL A 136 5.91 -5.47 -0.83
C VAL A 136 5.96 -6.58 0.21
N VAL A 137 4.81 -7.16 0.53
CA VAL A 137 4.69 -8.22 1.52
C VAL A 137 3.68 -9.27 1.09
N TYR A 138 3.83 -10.48 1.61
CA TYR A 138 2.85 -11.53 1.53
C TYR A 138 2.28 -11.77 2.92
N VAL A 139 1.00 -11.48 3.11
CA VAL A 139 0.35 -11.52 4.42
C VAL A 139 -0.80 -12.50 4.38
N THR A 140 -0.70 -13.55 5.17
CA THR A 140 -1.81 -14.49 5.40
C THR A 140 -2.47 -14.17 6.74
N LYS A 141 -3.79 -14.15 6.76
CA LYS A 141 -4.60 -14.13 7.97
C LYS A 141 -5.49 -15.36 7.94
N ALA A 142 -5.60 -16.02 9.06
CA ALA A 142 -6.47 -17.18 9.23
C ALA A 142 -7.31 -17.00 10.49
N PHE A 143 -8.56 -17.45 10.44
CA PHE A 143 -9.46 -17.42 11.59
C PHE A 143 -10.03 -18.82 11.82
N ASP A 144 -10.04 -19.26 13.08
CA ASP A 144 -10.40 -20.63 13.46
C ASP A 144 -11.91 -20.91 13.33
N ASP A 145 -12.73 -19.85 13.32
CA ASP A 145 -14.19 -19.92 13.35
C ASP A 145 -14.88 -19.79 11.97
N LEU A 146 -14.10 -19.76 10.87
CA LEU A 146 -14.65 -19.63 9.52
C LEU A 146 -15.17 -20.94 8.91
N ASP A 147 -15.05 -22.07 9.60
CA ASP A 147 -15.60 -23.36 9.11
C ASP A 147 -17.12 -23.32 8.95
N THR A 148 -17.80 -22.45 9.66
CA THR A 148 -19.25 -22.21 9.57
C THR A 148 -19.67 -21.45 8.31
N VAL A 149 -18.71 -20.75 7.65
CA VAL A 149 -18.93 -19.94 6.44
C VAL A 149 -17.83 -20.19 5.40
N PRO A 150 -17.64 -21.44 4.93
CA PRO A 150 -16.50 -21.82 4.09
C PRO A 150 -16.45 -21.08 2.75
N TRP A 151 -17.60 -20.62 2.24
CA TRP A 151 -17.75 -19.84 1.00
C TRP A 151 -17.17 -18.42 1.10
N ASP A 152 -17.17 -17.81 2.29
CA ASP A 152 -16.66 -16.47 2.54
C ASP A 152 -15.24 -16.46 3.11
N ARG A 153 -14.72 -17.62 3.55
CA ARG A 153 -13.41 -17.75 4.19
C ARG A 153 -12.33 -16.96 3.44
N LYS A 154 -12.15 -17.26 2.15
CA LYS A 154 -11.10 -16.65 1.35
C LYS A 154 -11.25 -15.13 1.27
N ALA A 155 -12.46 -14.62 1.09
CA ALA A 155 -12.71 -13.18 1.04
C ALA A 155 -12.36 -12.49 2.36
N ILE A 156 -12.77 -13.10 3.49
CA ILE A 156 -12.48 -12.60 4.84
C ILE A 156 -10.97 -12.55 5.08
N GLU A 157 -10.26 -13.65 4.82
CA GLU A 157 -8.81 -13.75 5.04
C GLU A 157 -8.03 -12.74 4.16
N VAL A 158 -8.41 -12.57 2.90
CA VAL A 158 -7.81 -11.58 1.99
C VAL A 158 -8.08 -10.16 2.45
N LEU A 159 -9.31 -9.81 2.79
CA LEU A 159 -9.64 -8.46 3.26
C LEU A 159 -8.96 -8.14 4.59
N ALA A 160 -8.83 -9.13 5.48
CA ALA A 160 -8.10 -8.99 6.73
C ALA A 160 -6.58 -8.83 6.50
N SER A 161 -5.99 -9.54 5.54
CA SER A 161 -4.57 -9.42 5.20
C SER A 161 -4.21 -8.03 4.66
N LYS A 162 -5.18 -7.32 4.07
CA LYS A 162 -5.06 -5.94 3.57
C LYS A 162 -5.45 -4.89 4.61
N GLY A 163 -5.82 -5.29 5.83
CA GLY A 163 -6.25 -4.39 6.88
C GLY A 163 -7.58 -3.66 6.59
N ILE A 164 -8.39 -4.17 5.66
CA ILE A 164 -9.70 -3.60 5.34
C ILE A 164 -10.72 -3.98 6.41
N ILE A 165 -10.69 -5.22 6.84
CA ILE A 165 -11.51 -5.73 7.96
C ILE A 165 -10.60 -6.27 9.06
N ARG A 166 -11.16 -6.46 10.25
CA ARG A 166 -10.46 -7.05 11.41
C ARG A 166 -11.30 -8.12 12.07
N GLY A 167 -10.65 -9.14 12.60
CA GLY A 167 -11.28 -10.07 13.52
C GLY A 167 -11.60 -9.44 14.86
N LYS A 168 -12.41 -10.10 15.64
CA LYS A 168 -12.65 -9.74 17.07
C LYS A 168 -11.40 -9.97 17.91
N THR A 169 -10.63 -11.01 17.54
CA THR A 169 -9.29 -11.30 18.06
C THR A 169 -8.34 -11.61 16.89
N GLU A 170 -7.10 -11.98 17.18
CA GLU A 170 -6.14 -12.40 16.14
C GLU A 170 -6.55 -13.69 15.42
N THR A 171 -7.33 -14.56 16.06
CA THR A 171 -7.73 -15.89 15.54
C THR A 171 -9.24 -16.08 15.39
N GLU A 172 -10.05 -15.11 15.81
CA GLU A 172 -11.51 -15.17 15.76
C GLU A 172 -12.08 -14.00 14.96
N TYR A 173 -12.89 -14.30 13.94
CA TYR A 173 -13.58 -13.31 13.11
C TYR A 173 -14.99 -13.02 13.62
N ALA A 174 -15.69 -14.03 14.13
CA ALA A 174 -17.09 -14.03 14.59
C ALA A 174 -18.11 -13.74 13.44
N PRO A 175 -18.14 -14.55 12.38
CA PRO A 175 -18.91 -14.28 11.15
C PRO A 175 -20.43 -14.23 11.36
N GLN A 176 -20.94 -14.81 12.46
CA GLN A 176 -22.36 -14.80 12.80
C GLN A 176 -22.78 -13.63 13.70
N THR A 177 -21.83 -12.75 14.05
CA THR A 177 -22.09 -11.61 14.93
C THR A 177 -22.44 -10.38 14.10
N ASP A 178 -23.43 -9.63 14.55
CA ASP A 178 -23.81 -8.37 13.91
C ASP A 178 -22.63 -7.38 13.92
N ILE A 179 -22.41 -6.74 12.79
CA ILE A 179 -21.41 -5.67 12.66
C ILE A 179 -21.96 -4.35 13.22
N SER A 180 -21.20 -3.65 14.02
CA SER A 180 -21.55 -2.31 14.46
C SER A 180 -21.42 -1.28 13.33
N ARG A 181 -22.11 -0.13 13.46
CA ARG A 181 -21.96 0.99 12.50
C ARG A 181 -20.52 1.48 12.41
N ALA A 182 -19.80 1.50 13.51
CA ALA A 182 -18.40 1.93 13.55
C ALA A 182 -17.49 0.96 12.80
N GLU A 183 -17.65 -0.35 12.98
CA GLU A 183 -16.91 -1.37 12.26
C GLU A 183 -17.21 -1.35 10.75
N PHE A 184 -18.47 -1.17 10.38
CA PHE A 184 -18.87 -1.02 8.98
C PHE A 184 -18.22 0.22 8.34
N LEU A 185 -18.31 1.38 8.98
CA LEU A 185 -17.70 2.62 8.50
C LEU A 185 -16.18 2.50 8.41
N TYR A 186 -15.54 1.89 9.41
CA TYR A 186 -14.10 1.62 9.37
C TYR A 186 -13.73 0.81 8.12
N SER A 187 -14.42 -0.30 7.89
CA SER A 187 -14.15 -1.17 6.74
C SER A 187 -14.39 -0.45 5.41
N LEU A 188 -15.45 0.36 5.33
CA LEU A 188 -15.77 1.14 4.14
C LEU A 188 -14.69 2.19 3.82
N VAL A 189 -14.27 2.96 4.82
CA VAL A 189 -13.21 3.97 4.68
C VAL A 189 -11.91 3.31 4.24
N ARG A 190 -11.55 2.18 4.86
CA ARG A 190 -10.36 1.42 4.48
C ARG A 190 -10.44 0.86 3.06
N ALA A 191 -11.59 0.30 2.67
CA ALA A 191 -11.80 -0.23 1.31
C ALA A 191 -11.72 0.85 0.23
N LEU A 192 -12.17 2.07 0.53
CA LEU A 192 -12.09 3.22 -0.35
C LEU A 192 -10.70 3.88 -0.38
N GLY A 193 -9.79 3.46 0.51
CA GLY A 193 -8.47 4.08 0.64
C GLY A 193 -8.51 5.51 1.17
N VAL A 194 -9.60 5.90 1.84
CA VAL A 194 -9.73 7.24 2.44
C VAL A 194 -8.96 7.26 3.75
N THR A 195 -8.09 8.24 3.91
CA THR A 195 -7.38 8.53 5.16
C THR A 195 -8.10 9.64 5.90
N ALA A 196 -8.18 9.53 7.22
CA ALA A 196 -8.65 10.65 8.04
C ALA A 196 -7.52 11.69 8.14
N SER A 197 -7.80 12.88 7.73
CA SER A 197 -6.92 14.06 7.92
C SER A 197 -6.86 14.49 9.38
#